data_4c179e282e6fd225778fc9526e15a696
#
_entry.id   4c179e282e6fd225778fc9526e15a696
#
_cell.length_a   1.000
_cell.length_b   1.000
_cell.length_c   1.000
_cell.angle_alpha   90.00
_cell.angle_beta   90.00
_cell.angle_gamma   90.00
#
_symmetry.space_group_name_H-M   'P 1'
#
loop_
_entity.id
_entity.type
_entity.pdbx_description
1 polymer ?
#
loop_
_entity_poly.entity_id
_entity_poly.type
_entity_poly.pdbx_seq_one_letter_code
_entity_poly.pdbx_strand_id
1 'polypeptide(L)'
;MPEVPIRMPKMSMTMEEGEFGNWLISVGDTITKGMPVAVVMTDKVEMEVESEVEGTVTRLTAQEGDTIPVGGELGYVDSTDDEGLGDLSDLLG
;
A
#
# COMPACT_ATOMS: atom_id res chain seq x y z
N MET A 1 -12.09 13.01 -4.06
CA MET A 1 -11.35 12.37 -2.99
C MET A 1 -9.98 12.02 -3.48
N PRO A 2 -8.95 12.33 -2.73
CA PRO A 2 -7.60 12.05 -3.23
C PRO A 2 -7.29 10.57 -3.19
N GLU A 3 -6.63 10.10 -4.22
CA GLU A 3 -6.07 8.78 -4.21
C GLU A 3 -4.66 8.85 -3.68
N VAL A 4 -4.30 7.93 -2.82
CA VAL A 4 -2.94 7.83 -2.34
C VAL A 4 -2.39 6.47 -2.76
N PRO A 5 -1.11 6.41 -3.10
CA PRO A 5 -0.53 5.15 -3.55
C PRO A 5 -0.18 4.22 -2.40
N ILE A 6 -0.30 2.93 -2.65
CA ILE A 6 0.30 1.93 -1.79
C ILE A 6 1.69 1.71 -2.36
N ARG A 7 2.71 1.96 -1.56
CA ARG A 7 4.09 1.90 -2.04
C ARG A 7 4.80 0.68 -1.54
N MET A 8 5.79 0.24 -2.31
CA MET A 8 6.64 -0.86 -1.90
C MET A 8 7.46 -0.41 -0.69
N PRO A 9 7.29 -1.03 0.48
CA PRO A 9 8.05 -0.62 1.66
C PRO A 9 9.45 -1.21 1.64
N LYS A 10 10.34 -0.57 2.37
CA LYS A 10 11.69 -1.09 2.54
C LYS A 10 11.67 -2.04 3.72
N MET A 11 11.76 -3.32 3.43
CA MET A 11 11.60 -4.35 4.45
C MET A 11 12.91 -4.79 5.08
N SER A 12 14.02 -4.38 4.49
CA SER A 12 15.34 -4.61 5.09
C SER A 12 16.25 -3.48 4.66
N MET A 13 17.35 -3.33 5.37
CA MET A 13 18.25 -2.20 5.11
C MET A 13 18.91 -2.28 3.74
N THR A 14 19.02 -3.47 3.20
CA THR A 14 19.66 -3.66 1.91
C THR A 14 18.68 -3.82 0.76
N MET A 15 17.40 -3.76 1.04
CA MET A 15 16.40 -3.96 0.02
C MET A 15 16.32 -2.76 -0.91
N GLU A 16 16.40 -3.01 -2.20
CA GLU A 16 16.26 -1.98 -3.21
C GLU A 16 15.00 -2.18 -4.02
N GLU A 17 14.56 -3.41 -4.14
CA GLU A 17 13.37 -3.74 -4.90
C GLU A 17 12.83 -5.08 -4.44
N GLY A 18 11.62 -5.40 -4.84
CA GLY A 18 11.01 -6.68 -4.53
C GLY A 18 10.20 -7.17 -5.70
N GLU A 19 9.97 -8.46 -5.74
CA GLU A 19 9.13 -9.03 -6.77
C GLU A 19 7.70 -9.13 -6.23
N PHE A 20 6.75 -8.60 -6.98
CA PHE A 20 5.37 -8.64 -6.54
C PHE A 20 4.85 -10.06 -6.67
N GLY A 21 4.28 -10.58 -5.60
CA GLY A 21 3.71 -11.93 -5.61
C GLY A 21 2.24 -11.89 -5.96
N ASN A 22 1.43 -11.45 -5.04
CA ASN A 22 -0.01 -11.38 -5.31
C ASN A 22 -0.68 -10.41 -4.37
N TRP A 23 -1.89 -10.00 -4.75
CA TRP A 23 -2.71 -9.13 -3.94
C TRP A 23 -3.54 -9.97 -2.97
N LEU A 24 -3.73 -9.43 -1.76
CA LEU A 24 -4.60 -10.04 -0.77
C LEU A 24 -5.94 -9.31 -0.70
N ILE A 25 -6.08 -8.26 -1.49
CA ILE A 25 -7.29 -7.43 -1.54
C ILE A 25 -7.68 -7.22 -2.99
N SER A 26 -8.85 -6.64 -3.18
CA SER A 26 -9.38 -6.36 -4.52
C SER A 26 -9.84 -4.92 -4.61
N VAL A 27 -10.01 -4.43 -5.81
CA VAL A 27 -10.59 -3.12 -6.04
C VAL A 27 -11.98 -3.10 -5.39
N GLY A 28 -12.24 -2.06 -4.63
CA GLY A 28 -13.50 -1.93 -3.90
C GLY A 28 -13.41 -2.36 -2.46
N ASP A 29 -12.35 -3.05 -2.08
CA ASP A 29 -12.18 -3.46 -0.68
C ASP A 29 -11.81 -2.26 0.18
N THR A 30 -12.26 -2.30 1.42
CA THR A 30 -11.88 -1.29 2.41
C THR A 30 -10.70 -1.83 3.20
N ILE A 31 -9.65 -1.05 3.31
CA ILE A 31 -8.46 -1.44 4.04
C ILE A 31 -8.19 -0.50 5.19
N THR A 32 -7.45 -1.00 6.18
CA THR A 32 -7.09 -0.22 7.35
C THR A 32 -5.58 -0.26 7.53
N LYS A 33 -5.07 0.64 8.34
CA LYS A 33 -3.62 0.69 8.61
C LYS A 33 -3.18 -0.60 9.27
N GLY A 34 -2.07 -1.14 8.79
CA GLY A 34 -1.51 -2.38 9.32
C GLY A 34 -2.11 -3.63 8.71
N MET A 35 -3.12 -3.49 7.88
CA MET A 35 -3.75 -4.64 7.24
C MET A 35 -2.86 -5.14 6.11
N PRO A 36 -2.58 -6.45 6.04
CA PRO A 36 -1.79 -6.98 4.93
C PRO A 36 -2.59 -6.87 3.64
N VAL A 37 -1.98 -6.32 2.61
CA VAL A 37 -2.66 -6.06 1.35
C VAL A 37 -2.03 -6.79 0.17
N ALA A 38 -0.80 -7.24 0.31
CA ALA A 38 -0.11 -7.90 -0.80
C ALA A 38 1.02 -8.76 -0.26
N VAL A 39 1.51 -9.64 -1.11
CA VAL A 39 2.67 -10.45 -0.80
C VAL A 39 3.75 -10.08 -1.80
N VAL A 40 4.95 -9.85 -1.30
CA VAL A 40 6.10 -9.60 -2.16
C VAL A 40 7.22 -10.55 -1.78
N MET A 41 8.09 -10.81 -2.72
CA MET A 41 9.19 -11.73 -2.52
C MET A 41 10.51 -10.99 -2.68
N THR A 42 11.44 -11.33 -1.81
CA THR A 42 12.81 -10.87 -1.95
C THR A 42 13.66 -12.10 -2.24
N ASP A 43 14.96 -11.91 -2.37
CA ASP A 43 15.86 -13.02 -2.67
C ASP A 43 15.70 -14.21 -1.75
N LYS A 44 15.32 -13.94 -0.51
CA LYS A 44 15.38 -14.98 0.51
C LYS A 44 14.05 -15.31 1.16
N VAL A 45 13.10 -14.37 1.12
CA VAL A 45 11.86 -14.55 1.89
C VAL A 45 10.69 -13.97 1.14
N GLU A 46 9.52 -14.47 1.53
CA GLU A 46 8.25 -13.95 1.10
C GLU A 46 7.70 -13.13 2.25
N MET A 47 7.24 -11.93 1.97
CA MET A 47 6.80 -11.01 3.02
C MET A 47 5.48 -10.37 2.64
N GLU A 48 4.71 -10.03 3.65
CA GLU A 48 3.45 -9.32 3.44
C GLU A 48 3.67 -7.82 3.53
N VAL A 49 3.06 -7.10 2.61
CA VAL A 49 3.06 -5.65 2.62
C VAL A 49 1.84 -5.21 3.41
N GLU A 50 2.05 -4.38 4.41
CA GLU A 50 0.94 -3.83 5.20
C GLU A 50 0.62 -2.45 4.72
N SER A 51 -0.65 -2.12 4.75
CA SER A 51 -1.09 -0.80 4.33
C SER A 51 -0.69 0.24 5.35
N GLU A 52 -0.26 1.39 4.85
CA GLU A 52 0.03 2.53 5.70
C GLU A 52 -1.10 3.54 5.68
N VAL A 53 -2.15 3.23 4.91
CA VAL A 53 -3.28 4.14 4.76
C VAL A 53 -4.58 3.38 4.93
N GLU A 54 -5.65 4.12 5.17
CA GLU A 54 -7.00 3.56 5.27
C GLU A 54 -7.83 4.10 4.13
N GLY A 55 -8.73 3.28 3.63
CA GLY A 55 -9.65 3.74 2.61
C GLY A 55 -10.11 2.61 1.73
N THR A 56 -10.67 2.96 0.59
CA THR A 56 -11.21 2.01 -0.36
C THR A 56 -10.26 1.88 -1.53
N VAL A 57 -9.93 0.67 -1.89
CA VAL A 57 -9.01 0.40 -3.00
C VAL A 57 -9.66 0.81 -4.31
N THR A 58 -8.99 1.66 -5.05
CA THR A 58 -9.51 2.14 -6.33
C THR A 58 -8.81 1.52 -7.53
N ARG A 59 -7.51 1.21 -7.38
CA ARG A 59 -6.75 0.62 -8.48
C ARG A 59 -5.67 -0.29 -7.95
N LEU A 60 -5.40 -1.37 -8.65
CA LEU A 60 -4.30 -2.27 -8.35
C LEU A 60 -3.46 -2.35 -9.61
N THR A 61 -2.27 -1.77 -9.58
CA THR A 61 -1.43 -1.65 -10.77
C THR A 61 -0.32 -2.67 -10.84
N ALA A 62 0.16 -3.16 -9.70
CA ALA A 62 1.20 -4.17 -9.69
C ALA A 62 0.63 -5.53 -10.07
N GLN A 63 1.41 -6.32 -10.76
CA GLN A 63 1.00 -7.64 -11.21
C GLN A 63 2.03 -8.68 -10.76
N GLU A 64 1.58 -9.90 -10.65
CA GLU A 64 2.45 -11.00 -10.26
C GLU A 64 3.67 -11.06 -11.16
N GLY A 65 4.83 -11.13 -10.56
CA GLY A 65 6.07 -11.19 -11.29
C GLY A 65 6.73 -9.85 -11.56
N ASP A 66 6.03 -8.75 -11.27
CA ASP A 66 6.62 -7.43 -11.48
C ASP A 66 7.73 -7.19 -10.46
N THR A 67 8.82 -6.58 -10.94
CA THR A 67 9.88 -6.14 -10.04
C THR A 67 9.66 -4.67 -9.77
N ILE A 68 9.50 -4.31 -8.51
CA ILE A 68 9.12 -2.97 -8.13
C ILE A 68 10.13 -2.43 -7.14
N PRO A 69 10.69 -1.25 -7.42
CA PRO A 69 11.66 -0.67 -6.50
C PRO A 69 10.99 -0.19 -5.22
N VAL A 70 11.77 -0.09 -4.16
CA VAL A 70 11.29 0.49 -2.91
C VAL A 70 10.78 1.89 -3.20
N GLY A 71 9.58 2.18 -2.71
CA GLY A 71 8.92 3.46 -3.00
C GLY A 71 8.07 3.43 -4.25
N GLY A 72 8.15 2.36 -5.04
CA GLY A 72 7.34 2.24 -6.25
C GLY A 72 5.87 2.01 -5.90
N GLU A 73 5.00 2.39 -6.80
CA GLU A 73 3.56 2.31 -6.56
C GLU A 73 3.04 0.93 -6.89
N LEU A 74 2.24 0.38 -5.98
CA LEU A 74 1.64 -0.93 -6.16
C LEU A 74 0.17 -0.82 -6.54
N GLY A 75 -0.50 0.15 -5.98
CA GLY A 75 -1.92 0.38 -6.23
C GLY A 75 -2.32 1.69 -5.61
N TYR A 76 -3.60 1.99 -5.62
CA TYR A 76 -4.12 3.26 -5.14
C TYR A 76 -5.34 3.05 -4.28
N VAL A 77 -5.49 3.93 -3.30
CA VAL A 77 -6.58 3.88 -2.33
C VAL A 77 -7.18 5.27 -2.25
N ASP A 78 -8.51 5.32 -2.22
CA ASP A 78 -9.22 6.57 -1.93
C ASP A 78 -9.18 6.72 -0.42
N SER A 79 -8.24 7.51 0.06
CA SER A 79 -7.92 7.53 1.47
C SER A 79 -8.85 8.42 2.27
N THR A 80 -9.49 7.82 3.27
CA THR A 80 -10.31 8.60 4.20
C THR A 80 -9.45 9.22 5.27
N ASP A 81 -8.22 8.77 5.38
CA ASP A 81 -7.29 9.30 6.34
C ASP A 81 -7.06 10.78 6.17
N ASP A 82 -6.83 11.18 4.93
CA ASP A 82 -6.59 12.57 4.62
C ASP A 82 -7.75 13.43 5.05
N GLU A 83 -8.92 12.96 4.77
CA GLU A 83 -10.11 13.70 5.13
C GLU A 83 -10.26 13.81 6.63
N GLY A 84 -10.01 12.70 7.28
CA GLY A 84 -10.09 12.70 8.72
C GLY A 84 -9.10 13.64 9.34
N LEU A 85 -7.92 13.65 8.79
CA LEU A 85 -6.90 14.53 9.31
C LEU A 85 -7.25 15.97 9.10
N GLY A 86 -7.77 16.27 7.95
CA GLY A 86 -8.18 17.61 7.67
C GLY A 86 -9.21 18.06 8.66
N ASP A 87 -10.18 17.23 8.90
CA ASP A 87 -11.22 17.55 9.83
C ASP A 87 -10.68 17.75 11.22
N LEU A 88 -9.81 16.90 11.62
CA LEU A 88 -9.22 17.04 12.92
C LEU A 88 -8.52 18.35 13.09
N SER A 89 -7.80 18.72 12.09
CA SER A 89 -7.10 19.98 12.14
C SER A 89 -8.06 21.10 12.36
N ASP A 90 -9.14 21.05 11.66
CA ASP A 90 -10.16 22.07 11.80
C ASP A 90 -10.75 22.09 13.16
N LEU A 91 -11.01 20.93 13.68
CA LEU A 91 -11.58 20.84 15.00
C LEU A 91 -10.66 21.38 16.04
N LEU A 92 -9.43 21.12 15.86
CA LEU A 92 -8.46 21.59 16.80
C LEU A 92 -8.20 23.05 16.66
N GLY A 93 -8.41 23.52 15.47
CA GLY A 93 -8.20 24.92 15.18
C GLY A 93 -9.11 25.82 15.92
#